data_b18f847d53027027bb79fb0340841fcc
#
_entry.id   b18f847d53027027bb79fb0340841fcc
#
_cell.length_a   1.000
_cell.length_b   1.000
_cell.length_c   1.000
_cell.angle_alpha   90.00
_cell.angle_beta   90.00
_cell.angle_gamma   90.00
#
_symmetry.space_group_name_H-M   'P 1'
#
loop_
_entity.id
_entity.type
_entity.pdbx_description
1 polymer ?
#
loop_
_entity_poly.entity_id
_entity_poly.type
_entity_poly.pdbx_seq_one_letter_code
_entity_poly.pdbx_strand_id
1 'polypeptide(L)'
;MKKLLSLVFGLAVLVGFSMTSANAKTLKCQTVLNTKADEVKMLKDFTDTVTELTDGSLKFEILPAGAVVGVKETLDAVDKGLIDCGFAWTHYWSGDHPAAMLFGSPVAGGGVGIDNLAFLSWFQYGGGKELYD
;
A
#
# COMPACT_ATOMS: atom_id res chain seq x y z
N MET A 1 -47.42 -15.26 -32.46
CA MET A 1 -46.03 -15.72 -32.46
C MET A 1 -45.02 -14.56 -32.42
N LYS A 2 -45.12 -13.53 -33.28
CA LYS A 2 -44.14 -12.37 -33.28
C LYS A 2 -44.12 -11.57 -31.98
N LYS A 3 -45.24 -11.39 -31.28
CA LYS A 3 -45.33 -10.64 -29.99
C LYS A 3 -44.73 -11.43 -28.82
N LEU A 4 -44.78 -12.76 -28.84
CA LEU A 4 -44.18 -13.61 -27.79
C LEU A 4 -42.65 -13.63 -27.91
N LEU A 5 -42.11 -13.61 -29.13
CA LEU A 5 -40.67 -13.58 -29.40
C LEU A 5 -40.03 -12.26 -28.94
N SER A 6 -40.78 -11.14 -29.09
CA SER A 6 -40.33 -9.81 -28.64
C SER A 6 -40.26 -9.69 -27.10
N LEU A 7 -41.17 -10.38 -26.39
CA LEU A 7 -41.20 -10.39 -24.92
C LEU A 7 -40.04 -11.20 -24.31
N VAL A 8 -39.68 -12.32 -24.96
CA VAL A 8 -38.56 -13.17 -24.53
C VAL A 8 -37.20 -12.50 -24.78
N PHE A 9 -37.08 -11.74 -25.90
CA PHE A 9 -35.85 -11.00 -26.18
C PHE A 9 -35.67 -9.82 -25.23
N GLY A 10 -36.73 -9.14 -24.81
CA GLY A 10 -36.69 -8.06 -23.84
C GLY A 10 -36.31 -8.55 -22.42
N LEU A 11 -36.74 -9.74 -22.03
CA LEU A 11 -36.40 -10.32 -20.73
C LEU A 11 -34.97 -10.85 -20.67
N ALA A 12 -34.40 -11.32 -21.79
CA ALA A 12 -33.01 -11.80 -21.84
C ALA A 12 -31.99 -10.65 -21.72
N VAL A 13 -32.31 -9.44 -22.14
CA VAL A 13 -31.44 -8.27 -22.02
C VAL A 13 -31.37 -7.72 -20.60
N LEU A 14 -32.44 -7.91 -19.80
CA LEU A 14 -32.49 -7.46 -18.39
C LEU A 14 -31.69 -8.36 -17.43
N VAL A 15 -31.40 -9.61 -17.79
CA VAL A 15 -30.63 -10.55 -16.94
C VAL A 15 -29.10 -10.39 -17.11
N GLY A 16 -28.65 -9.66 -18.15
CA GLY A 16 -27.23 -9.50 -18.48
C GLY A 16 -26.45 -8.46 -17.64
N PHE A 17 -27.11 -7.67 -16.80
CA PHE A 17 -26.48 -6.67 -15.93
C PHE A 17 -26.46 -7.08 -14.46
N SER A 18 -26.15 -8.34 -14.19
CA SER A 18 -25.65 -8.69 -12.85
C SER A 18 -24.24 -8.12 -12.72
N MET A 19 -24.14 -6.83 -12.36
CA MET A 19 -22.88 -6.28 -11.86
C MET A 19 -22.50 -7.10 -10.65
N THR A 20 -21.53 -8.01 -10.81
CA THR A 20 -20.82 -8.61 -9.69
C THR A 20 -20.19 -7.45 -8.95
N SER A 21 -20.81 -6.99 -7.87
CA SER A 21 -20.15 -6.13 -6.90
C SER A 21 -18.91 -6.89 -6.45
N ALA A 22 -17.75 -6.52 -6.99
CA ALA A 22 -16.49 -6.98 -6.43
C ALA A 22 -16.51 -6.57 -4.96
N ASN A 23 -16.50 -7.55 -4.05
CA ASN A 23 -16.46 -7.27 -2.61
C ASN A 23 -15.19 -6.44 -2.35
N ALA A 24 -15.39 -5.20 -1.92
CA ALA A 24 -14.27 -4.32 -1.59
C ALA A 24 -13.44 -4.97 -0.48
N LYS A 25 -12.14 -5.15 -0.73
CA LYS A 25 -11.19 -5.62 0.26
C LYS A 25 -10.63 -4.41 1.01
N THR A 26 -10.78 -4.37 2.32
CA THR A 26 -10.13 -3.37 3.17
C THR A 26 -8.85 -3.94 3.76
N LEU A 27 -7.71 -3.32 3.47
CA LEU A 27 -6.41 -3.67 4.01
C LEU A 27 -6.14 -2.85 5.28
N LYS A 28 -5.80 -3.51 6.36
CA LYS A 28 -5.36 -2.90 7.62
C LYS A 28 -3.86 -2.65 7.56
N CYS A 29 -3.45 -1.38 7.50
CA CYS A 29 -2.07 -0.95 7.42
C CYS A 29 -1.69 -0.16 8.67
N GLN A 30 -0.75 -0.67 9.48
CA GLN A 30 -0.25 0.08 10.62
C GLN A 30 0.97 0.92 10.20
N THR A 31 0.99 2.19 10.64
CA THR A 31 2.18 3.03 10.49
C THR A 31 3.05 2.96 11.75
N VAL A 32 4.32 3.31 11.60
CA VAL A 32 5.25 3.53 12.74
C VAL A 32 5.18 4.98 13.26
N LEU A 33 4.26 5.77 12.73
CA LEU A 33 4.05 7.18 13.06
C LEU A 33 2.66 7.42 13.66
N ASN A 34 2.50 8.60 14.28
CA ASN A 34 1.17 9.07 14.65
C ASN A 34 0.42 9.59 13.41
N THR A 35 -0.92 9.61 13.49
CA THR A 35 -1.78 9.99 12.36
C THR A 35 -1.67 11.45 11.91
N LYS A 36 -0.98 12.31 12.66
CA LYS A 36 -0.78 13.73 12.34
C LYS A 36 0.52 13.99 11.59
N ALA A 37 1.39 13.00 11.44
CA ALA A 37 2.64 13.14 10.72
C ALA A 37 2.39 13.42 9.23
N ASP A 38 3.25 14.24 8.61
CA ASP A 38 3.09 14.61 7.20
C ASP A 38 3.27 13.40 6.29
N GLU A 39 4.14 12.47 6.65
CA GLU A 39 4.33 11.21 5.92
C GLU A 39 3.05 10.34 5.93
N VAL A 40 2.26 10.40 7.01
CA VAL A 40 0.97 9.69 7.06
C VAL A 40 -0.07 10.37 6.17
N LYS A 41 -0.02 11.70 6.00
CA LYS A 41 -0.86 12.38 5.01
C LYS A 41 -0.50 11.94 3.60
N MET A 42 0.81 11.90 3.27
CA MET A 42 1.27 11.40 1.97
C MET A 42 0.85 9.95 1.72
N LEU A 43 0.92 9.09 2.76
CA LEU A 43 0.43 7.72 2.68
C LEU A 43 -1.08 7.67 2.38
N LYS A 44 -1.86 8.55 3.00
CA LYS A 44 -3.32 8.63 2.75
C LYS A 44 -3.61 9.07 1.32
N ASP A 45 -2.94 10.10 0.81
CA ASP A 45 -3.10 10.55 -0.57
C ASP A 45 -2.79 9.41 -1.55
N PHE A 46 -1.73 8.63 -1.28
CA PHE A 46 -1.40 7.43 -2.05
C PHE A 46 -2.50 6.37 -1.99
N THR A 47 -2.98 6.02 -0.79
CA THR A 47 -4.00 4.98 -0.61
C THR A 47 -5.36 5.40 -1.16
N ASP A 48 -5.70 6.68 -1.10
CA ASP A 48 -6.91 7.24 -1.70
C ASP A 48 -6.84 7.16 -3.23
N THR A 49 -5.67 7.48 -3.81
CA THR A 49 -5.42 7.31 -5.26
C THR A 49 -5.56 5.85 -5.69
N VAL A 50 -4.99 4.90 -4.94
CA VAL A 50 -5.14 3.46 -5.24
C VAL A 50 -6.61 3.03 -5.13
N THR A 51 -7.34 3.53 -4.14
CA THR A 51 -8.77 3.25 -3.97
C THR A 51 -9.57 3.75 -5.17
N GLU A 52 -9.27 4.95 -5.66
CA GLU A 52 -9.90 5.52 -6.85
C GLU A 52 -9.55 4.70 -8.11
N LEU A 53 -8.27 4.40 -8.35
CA LEU A 53 -7.82 3.62 -9.51
C LEU A 53 -8.36 2.19 -9.54
N THR A 54 -8.80 1.66 -8.40
CA THR A 54 -9.40 0.32 -8.29
C THR A 54 -10.92 0.35 -8.19
N ASP A 55 -11.54 1.47 -8.54
CA ASP A 55 -13.01 1.68 -8.43
C ASP A 55 -13.58 1.28 -7.06
N GLY A 56 -12.81 1.51 -5.98
CA GLY A 56 -13.18 1.20 -4.61
C GLY A 56 -13.13 -0.30 -4.24
N SER A 57 -12.62 -1.15 -5.12
CA SER A 57 -12.46 -2.58 -4.82
C SER A 57 -11.34 -2.84 -3.81
N LEU A 58 -10.38 -1.92 -3.68
CA LEU A 58 -9.33 -1.94 -2.68
C LEU A 58 -9.43 -0.69 -1.81
N LYS A 59 -9.48 -0.88 -0.49
CA LYS A 59 -9.55 0.19 0.51
C LYS A 59 -8.48 -0.02 1.57
N PHE A 60 -8.13 1.05 2.28
CA PHE A 60 -7.10 1.02 3.30
C PHE A 60 -7.62 1.61 4.61
N GLU A 61 -7.38 0.90 5.70
CA GLU A 61 -7.56 1.38 7.06
C GLU A 61 -6.17 1.68 7.64
N ILE A 62 -5.82 2.97 7.75
CA ILE A 62 -4.53 3.40 8.25
C ILE A 62 -4.58 3.52 9.78
N LEU A 63 -3.82 2.66 10.44
CA LEU A 63 -3.72 2.57 11.89
C LEU A 63 -2.46 3.29 12.38
N PRO A 64 -2.52 4.04 13.49
CA PRO A 64 -1.35 4.70 14.06
C PRO A 64 -0.35 3.70 14.66
N ALA A 65 0.86 4.18 14.94
CA ALA A 65 1.86 3.43 15.67
C ALA A 65 1.29 2.85 16.99
N GLY A 66 1.55 1.57 17.22
CA GLY A 66 1.12 0.88 18.43
C GLY A 66 -0.36 0.51 18.50
N ALA A 67 -1.13 0.67 17.42
CA ALA A 67 -2.56 0.33 17.41
C ALA A 67 -2.81 -1.18 17.51
N VAL A 68 -1.96 -1.99 16.88
CA VAL A 68 -2.05 -3.46 16.90
C VAL A 68 -0.82 -4.05 17.57
N VAL A 69 0.38 -3.64 17.13
CA VAL A 69 1.68 -4.11 17.65
C VAL A 69 2.62 -2.93 17.85
N GLY A 70 3.69 -3.13 18.60
CA GLY A 70 4.76 -2.15 18.73
C GLY A 70 5.44 -1.87 17.38
N VAL A 71 6.16 -0.74 17.29
CA VAL A 71 6.76 -0.25 16.05
C VAL A 71 7.70 -1.30 15.42
N LYS A 72 8.55 -1.94 16.24
CA LYS A 72 9.53 -2.93 15.77
C LYS A 72 8.91 -4.26 15.37
N GLU A 73 7.75 -4.58 15.92
CA GLU A 73 7.00 -5.81 15.63
C GLU A 73 6.13 -5.68 14.36
N THR A 74 6.10 -4.51 13.71
CA THR A 74 5.25 -4.27 12.53
C THR A 74 5.58 -5.24 11.37
N LEU A 75 6.86 -5.51 11.10
CA LEU A 75 7.27 -6.44 10.05
C LEU A 75 6.76 -7.86 10.34
N ASP A 76 7.00 -8.34 11.53
CA ASP A 76 6.51 -9.65 12.00
C ASP A 76 4.99 -9.77 11.96
N ALA A 77 4.28 -8.68 12.27
CA ALA A 77 2.82 -8.66 12.24
C ALA A 77 2.28 -8.79 10.81
N VAL A 78 2.96 -8.20 9.82
CA VAL A 78 2.62 -8.40 8.40
C VAL A 78 2.92 -9.83 7.98
N ASP A 79 4.10 -10.35 8.30
CA ASP A 79 4.52 -11.73 7.96
C ASP A 79 3.54 -12.77 8.53
N LYS A 80 3.06 -12.55 9.76
CA LYS A 80 2.09 -13.43 10.45
C LYS A 80 0.63 -13.16 10.06
N GLY A 81 0.36 -12.18 9.20
CA GLY A 81 -0.99 -11.84 8.76
C GLY A 81 -1.88 -11.20 9.84
N LEU A 82 -1.31 -10.61 10.89
CA LEU A 82 -2.04 -9.87 11.91
C LEU A 82 -2.54 -8.51 11.38
N ILE A 83 -1.78 -7.93 10.47
CA ILE A 83 -2.12 -6.76 9.66
C ILE A 83 -1.76 -7.05 8.21
N ASP A 84 -2.43 -6.41 7.27
CA ASP A 84 -2.23 -6.67 5.84
C ASP A 84 -0.99 -5.94 5.30
N CYS A 85 -0.61 -4.80 5.88
CA CYS A 85 0.54 -4.01 5.47
C CYS A 85 1.09 -3.15 6.61
N GLY A 86 2.35 -2.73 6.45
CA GLY A 86 3.03 -1.80 7.34
C GLY A 86 3.61 -0.61 6.57
N PHE A 87 3.53 0.58 7.14
CA PHE A 87 4.23 1.75 6.65
C PHE A 87 5.34 2.12 7.64
N ALA A 88 6.56 1.80 7.26
CA ALA A 88 7.73 1.90 8.13
C ALA A 88 9.00 2.12 7.30
N TRP A 89 10.08 2.46 7.98
CA TRP A 89 11.41 2.52 7.38
C TRP A 89 12.21 1.25 7.72
N THR A 90 12.91 0.71 6.76
CA THR A 90 13.67 -0.54 6.91
C THR A 90 14.73 -0.47 8.01
N HIS A 91 15.27 0.72 8.32
CA HIS A 91 16.29 0.88 9.37
C HIS A 91 15.82 0.48 10.79
N TYR A 92 14.50 0.38 11.03
CA TYR A 92 13.99 -0.14 12.29
C TYR A 92 14.44 -1.58 12.56
N TRP A 93 14.79 -2.34 11.51
CA TRP A 93 15.24 -3.73 11.55
C TRP A 93 16.73 -3.89 11.25
N SER A 94 17.53 -2.84 11.45
CA SER A 94 18.97 -2.88 11.26
C SER A 94 19.69 -3.86 12.20
N GLY A 95 19.06 -4.21 13.31
CA GLY A 95 19.53 -5.26 14.21
C GLY A 95 19.41 -6.67 13.63
N ASP A 96 18.42 -6.88 12.77
CA ASP A 96 18.16 -8.15 12.11
C ASP A 96 19.00 -8.28 10.84
N HIS A 97 19.12 -7.19 10.08
CA HIS A 97 19.94 -7.14 8.88
C HIS A 97 20.60 -5.76 8.69
N PRO A 98 21.95 -5.65 8.73
CA PRO A 98 22.63 -4.36 8.63
C PRO A 98 22.34 -3.58 7.34
N ALA A 99 22.08 -4.27 6.21
CA ALA A 99 21.73 -3.62 4.95
C ALA A 99 20.39 -2.87 5.00
N ALA A 100 19.53 -3.15 5.98
CA ALA A 100 18.29 -2.42 6.19
C ALA A 100 18.52 -0.90 6.41
N MET A 101 19.70 -0.50 6.89
CA MET A 101 20.09 0.89 7.02
C MET A 101 20.25 1.61 5.68
N LEU A 102 20.63 0.90 4.62
CA LEU A 102 20.87 1.50 3.30
C LEU A 102 19.57 2.01 2.67
N PHE A 103 18.44 1.37 2.99
CA PHE A 103 17.15 1.63 2.35
C PHE A 103 16.15 2.35 3.26
N GLY A 104 16.46 2.46 4.55
CA GLY A 104 15.50 2.91 5.55
C GLY A 104 15.44 4.40 5.80
N SER A 105 16.50 5.08 5.52
CA SER A 105 16.57 6.53 5.56
C SER A 105 17.59 6.92 4.51
N PRO A 106 17.21 7.66 3.49
CA PRO A 106 18.22 8.30 2.69
C PRO A 106 19.06 9.12 3.67
N VAL A 107 20.33 8.82 3.75
CA VAL A 107 21.30 9.56 4.58
C VAL A 107 21.48 10.97 3.99
N ALA A 108 20.45 11.46 3.38
CA ALA A 108 20.32 12.74 2.74
C ALA A 108 19.86 13.74 3.78
N GLY A 109 20.80 14.41 4.34
CA GLY A 109 20.54 15.51 5.25
C GLY A 109 21.83 15.97 5.90
N GLY A 110 22.15 17.22 5.78
CA GLY A 110 23.29 17.82 6.47
C GLY A 110 24.62 17.78 5.71
N GLY A 111 24.61 17.63 4.39
CA GLY A 111 25.81 17.81 3.55
C GLY A 111 26.78 16.64 3.52
N VAL A 112 26.37 15.49 4.02
CA VAL A 112 27.15 14.25 3.98
C VAL A 112 26.27 13.14 3.40
N GLY A 113 26.62 12.63 2.24
CA GLY A 113 25.88 11.55 1.57
C GLY A 113 25.21 12.01 0.27
N ILE A 114 24.34 11.17 -0.26
CA ILE A 114 23.55 11.46 -1.48
C ILE A 114 22.23 12.11 -1.10
N ASP A 115 21.77 13.06 -1.90
CA ASP A 115 20.45 13.66 -1.74
C ASP A 115 19.33 12.70 -2.19
N ASN A 116 18.08 13.06 -1.93
CA ASN A 116 16.93 12.22 -2.25
C ASN A 116 16.83 11.89 -3.74
N LEU A 117 17.15 12.85 -4.62
CA LEU A 117 17.11 12.63 -6.06
C LEU A 117 18.23 11.68 -6.51
N ALA A 118 19.43 11.87 -5.99
CA ALA A 118 20.56 10.99 -6.25
C ALA A 118 20.30 9.57 -5.70
N PHE A 119 19.68 9.45 -4.50
CA PHE A 119 19.26 8.16 -3.95
C PHE A 119 18.24 7.47 -4.86
N LEU A 120 17.19 8.15 -5.29
CA LEU A 120 16.20 7.60 -6.20
C LEU A 120 16.80 7.19 -7.54
N SER A 121 17.71 7.99 -8.08
CA SER A 121 18.43 7.69 -9.32
C SER A 121 19.30 6.45 -9.16
N TRP A 122 20.05 6.35 -8.07
CA TRP A 122 20.80 5.15 -7.74
C TRP A 122 19.89 3.93 -7.56
N PHE A 123 18.80 4.08 -6.82
CA PHE A 123 17.87 2.98 -6.58
C PHE A 123 17.27 2.46 -7.88
N GLN A 124 16.84 3.35 -8.79
CA GLN A 124 16.19 2.95 -10.03
C GLN A 124 17.14 2.52 -11.15
N TYR A 125 18.34 3.12 -11.22
CA TYR A 125 19.24 2.99 -12.37
C TYR A 125 20.67 2.57 -12.01
N GLY A 126 21.02 2.59 -10.74
CA GLY A 126 22.37 2.34 -10.25
C GLY A 126 22.53 1.00 -9.51
N GLY A 127 21.59 0.09 -9.63
CA GLY A 127 21.66 -1.24 -9.01
C GLY A 127 21.07 -1.30 -7.58
N GLY A 128 20.49 -0.21 -7.08
CA GLY A 128 19.89 -0.20 -5.74
C GLY A 128 18.68 -1.11 -5.61
N LYS A 129 17.88 -1.24 -6.66
CA LYS A 129 16.70 -2.10 -6.69
C LYS A 129 17.09 -3.58 -6.63
N GLU A 130 18.09 -3.99 -7.38
CA GLU A 130 18.60 -5.36 -7.41
C GLU A 130 19.23 -5.78 -6.07
N LEU A 131 19.70 -4.82 -5.27
CA LEU A 131 20.21 -5.07 -3.93
C LEU A 131 19.10 -5.14 -2.88
N TYR A 132 17.95 -4.53 -3.17
CA TYR A 132 16.81 -4.51 -2.27
C TYR A 132 15.97 -5.79 -2.37
N ASP A 133 15.82 -6.34 -3.58
CA ASP A 133 15.09 -7.56 -3.90
C ASP A 133 15.83 -8.82 -3.43
#